data_2e691b65b078907ddd6745ecdd7362b7
#
_entry.id   2e691b65b078907ddd6745ecdd7362b7
#
_cell.length_a   1.000
_cell.length_b   1.000
_cell.length_c   1.000
_cell.angle_alpha   90.00
_cell.angle_beta   90.00
_cell.angle_gamma   90.00
#
_symmetry.space_group_name_H-M   'P 1'
#
loop_
_entity.id
_entity.type
_entity.pdbx_description
1 polymer ?
#
loop_
_entity_poly.entity_id
_entity_poly.type
_entity_poly.pdbx_seq_one_letter_code
_entity_poly.pdbx_strand_id
1 'polypeptide(L)'
;QRQMCIRDRYYVFVLLPPEFWGNGDAWKENLLLSRFAAPTSAGILFTMLAALRLKRSWMYRKIQVLAIFDDLDTILLMIPLQILMIGLRWQLFVVVVIVFLLLWLGWKKLSTYELRQDWWAILAYSVVVFGVTQLVYLLSKYYFGEEGSIHIEVLLPAFVLGMVMKTRHVESRGERMAASGISFLFMFLVGLSMPLFIGMTATTGEAASSVTGSQPMMSWGVIAFHVVIVSLLSNLGKLFPMFFYRDRKLSERLALSIGMFTRGEVGAGVIFIALGYSLGGPALVISVLTLVLNLVLTGIFVVWVKKLALRTYAPEEFDAVSTIR
;
A
#
# COMPACT_ATOMS: atom_id res chain seq x y z
N GLN A 1 13.24 -2.88 4.27
CA GLN A 1 13.42 -4.26 4.78
C GLN A 1 13.47 -4.34 6.32
N ARG A 2 14.34 -3.60 7.04
CA ARG A 2 14.39 -3.66 8.51
C ARG A 2 13.09 -3.27 9.20
N GLN A 3 12.37 -2.35 8.65
CA GLN A 3 11.07 -1.87 9.12
C GLN A 3 10.00 -2.97 9.08
N MET A 4 9.94 -3.71 7.98
CA MET A 4 9.03 -4.84 7.84
C MET A 4 9.31 -5.92 8.87
N CYS A 5 10.58 -6.25 9.10
CA CYS A 5 10.96 -7.26 10.08
C CYS A 5 10.50 -6.97 11.51
N ILE A 6 10.56 -5.71 11.98
CA ILE A 6 10.15 -5.35 13.36
C ILE A 6 8.65 -5.53 13.52
N ARG A 7 7.87 -5.04 12.57
CA ARG A 7 6.42 -5.12 12.59
C ARG A 7 5.92 -6.55 12.40
N ASP A 8 6.51 -7.29 11.45
CA ASP A 8 6.16 -8.68 11.20
C ASP A 8 6.41 -9.54 12.45
N ARG A 9 7.52 -9.28 13.16
CA ARG A 9 7.78 -9.93 14.45
C ARG A 9 6.74 -9.54 15.49
N TYR A 10 6.31 -8.28 15.53
CA TYR A 10 5.27 -7.87 16.46
C TYR A 10 3.96 -8.62 16.20
N TYR A 11 3.53 -8.75 14.94
CA TYR A 11 2.33 -9.49 14.59
C TYR A 11 2.42 -10.98 14.92
N VAL A 12 3.58 -11.58 14.74
CA VAL A 12 3.78 -13.02 14.95
C VAL A 12 4.03 -13.35 16.43
N PHE A 13 4.84 -12.56 17.14
CA PHE A 13 5.26 -12.92 18.49
C PHE A 13 4.47 -12.20 19.61
N VAL A 14 3.81 -11.12 19.33
CA VAL A 14 3.10 -10.32 20.33
C VAL A 14 1.58 -10.38 20.15
N LEU A 15 1.10 -10.23 18.90
CA LEU A 15 -0.34 -10.30 18.62
C LEU A 15 -0.86 -11.74 18.53
N LEU A 16 -0.02 -12.68 18.11
CA LEU A 16 -0.40 -14.09 18.07
C LEU A 16 -0.26 -14.70 19.48
N PRO A 17 -1.33 -15.23 20.08
CA PRO A 17 -1.23 -15.89 21.36
C PRO A 17 -0.28 -17.10 21.32
N PRO A 18 0.44 -17.42 22.41
CA PRO A 18 1.40 -18.52 22.45
C PRO A 18 0.83 -19.88 22.05
N GLU A 19 -0.45 -20.08 22.27
CA GLU A 19 -1.19 -21.30 21.91
C GLU A 19 -1.16 -21.58 20.39
N PHE A 20 -1.09 -20.52 19.59
CA PHE A 20 -1.07 -20.59 18.13
C PHE A 20 0.35 -20.57 17.53
N TRP A 21 1.40 -20.44 18.34
CA TRP A 21 2.79 -20.41 17.83
C TRP A 21 3.21 -21.70 17.11
N GLY A 22 2.63 -22.83 17.48
CA GLY A 22 2.84 -24.10 16.78
C GLY A 22 2.06 -24.23 15.46
N ASN A 23 1.16 -23.29 15.16
CA ASN A 23 0.31 -23.36 13.98
C ASN A 23 0.89 -22.49 12.83
N GLY A 24 1.38 -23.14 11.79
CA GLY A 24 1.96 -22.47 10.62
C GLY A 24 0.96 -21.58 9.86
N ASP A 25 -0.33 -21.91 9.89
CA ASP A 25 -1.35 -21.13 9.18
C ASP A 25 -1.64 -19.81 9.92
N ALA A 26 -1.66 -19.81 11.24
CA ALA A 26 -1.76 -18.58 12.03
C ALA A 26 -0.61 -17.60 11.76
N TRP A 27 0.60 -18.13 11.54
CA TRP A 27 1.76 -17.31 11.18
C TRP A 27 1.59 -16.66 9.82
N LYS A 28 1.13 -17.43 8.81
CA LYS A 28 0.91 -16.92 7.45
C LYS A 28 -0.12 -15.80 7.45
N GLU A 29 -1.24 -16.00 8.16
CA GLU A 29 -2.32 -15.02 8.27
C GLU A 29 -1.85 -13.72 8.92
N ASN A 30 -1.14 -13.81 10.06
CA ASN A 30 -0.61 -12.62 10.73
C ASN A 30 0.47 -11.90 9.90
N LEU A 31 1.33 -12.64 9.18
CA LEU A 31 2.31 -12.06 8.26
C LEU A 31 1.62 -11.32 7.11
N LEU A 32 0.54 -11.89 6.55
CA LEU A 32 -0.22 -11.21 5.51
C LEU A 32 -0.84 -9.92 6.04
N LEU A 33 -1.52 -9.99 7.19
CA LEU A 33 -2.12 -8.82 7.83
C LEU A 33 -1.09 -7.74 8.16
N SER A 34 0.13 -8.12 8.58
CA SER A 34 1.18 -7.15 8.89
C SER A 34 1.56 -6.26 7.70
N ARG A 35 1.33 -6.69 6.46
CA ARG A 35 1.72 -5.94 5.25
C ARG A 35 0.94 -4.66 5.01
N PHE A 36 -0.27 -4.49 5.58
CA PHE A 36 -1.10 -3.30 5.37
C PHE A 36 -0.36 -1.97 5.67
N ALA A 37 0.58 -1.98 6.60
CA ALA A 37 1.30 -0.80 7.04
C ALA A 37 2.65 -0.59 6.33
N ALA A 38 2.97 -1.39 5.30
CA ALA A 38 4.19 -1.21 4.51
C ALA A 38 4.08 -0.03 3.53
N PRO A 39 3.06 0.04 2.66
CA PRO A 39 3.00 1.03 1.59
C PRO A 39 2.83 2.45 2.11
N THR A 40 3.26 3.42 1.31
CA THR A 40 3.15 4.85 1.58
C THR A 40 2.14 5.46 0.63
N SER A 41 1.20 6.30 1.13
CA SER A 41 0.32 7.06 0.24
C SER A 41 1.10 8.19 -0.43
N ALA A 42 1.60 7.90 -1.63
CA ALA A 42 2.34 8.86 -2.44
C ALA A 42 1.45 10.01 -2.93
N GLY A 43 0.17 9.74 -3.23
CA GLY A 43 -0.76 10.72 -3.79
C GLY A 43 -0.96 11.96 -2.91
N ILE A 44 -1.25 11.78 -1.62
CA ILE A 44 -1.46 12.87 -0.66
C ILE A 44 -0.18 13.71 -0.54
N LEU A 45 0.98 13.05 -0.43
CA LEU A 45 2.24 13.72 -0.24
C LEU A 45 2.67 14.50 -1.49
N PHE A 46 2.51 13.93 -2.68
CA PHE A 46 2.87 14.61 -3.94
C PHE A 46 1.98 15.81 -4.22
N THR A 47 0.69 15.73 -3.95
CA THR A 47 -0.23 16.86 -4.12
C THR A 47 0.14 18.00 -3.18
N MET A 48 0.50 17.70 -1.93
CA MET A 48 0.95 18.69 -0.95
C MET A 48 2.28 19.35 -1.38
N LEU A 49 3.29 18.56 -1.73
CA LEU A 49 4.59 19.10 -2.17
C LEU A 49 4.48 19.88 -3.48
N ALA A 50 3.58 19.45 -4.37
CA ALA A 50 3.27 20.20 -5.59
C ALA A 50 2.60 21.53 -5.30
N ALA A 51 1.68 21.59 -4.34
CA ALA A 51 1.04 22.83 -3.88
C ALA A 51 2.06 23.80 -3.25
N LEU A 52 3.11 23.29 -2.62
CA LEU A 52 4.24 24.05 -2.10
C LEU A 52 5.28 24.44 -3.17
N ARG A 53 5.02 24.17 -4.45
CA ARG A 53 5.96 24.41 -5.58
C ARG A 53 7.30 23.67 -5.46
N LEU A 54 7.38 22.62 -4.63
CA LEU A 54 8.60 21.84 -4.37
C LEU A 54 8.83 20.70 -5.35
N LYS A 55 8.12 20.60 -6.48
CA LYS A 55 8.23 19.53 -7.48
C LYS A 55 9.66 19.32 -8.01
N ARG A 56 10.50 20.36 -8.05
CA ARG A 56 11.89 20.30 -8.50
C ARG A 56 12.89 20.03 -7.37
N SER A 57 12.47 20.04 -6.12
CA SER A 57 13.34 19.83 -4.96
C SER A 57 13.94 18.41 -4.96
N TRP A 58 15.11 18.28 -4.34
CA TRP A 58 15.73 16.99 -4.07
C TRP A 58 14.80 16.09 -3.24
N MET A 59 14.15 16.67 -2.23
CA MET A 59 13.23 15.97 -1.35
C MET A 59 12.06 15.33 -2.13
N TYR A 60 11.43 16.08 -3.04
CA TYR A 60 10.32 15.56 -3.87
C TYR A 60 10.75 14.34 -4.69
N ARG A 61 11.90 14.46 -5.40
CA ARG A 61 12.43 13.36 -6.22
C ARG A 61 12.77 12.13 -5.39
N LYS A 62 13.34 12.30 -4.19
CA LYS A 62 13.68 11.18 -3.32
C LYS A 62 12.47 10.51 -2.69
N ILE A 63 11.47 11.29 -2.24
CA ILE A 63 10.20 10.76 -1.74
C ILE A 63 9.48 9.95 -2.84
N GLN A 64 9.47 10.47 -4.06
CA GLN A 64 8.86 9.77 -5.19
C GLN A 64 9.49 8.39 -5.41
N VAL A 65 10.81 8.33 -5.47
CA VAL A 65 11.53 7.07 -5.63
C VAL A 65 11.25 6.13 -4.44
N LEU A 66 11.35 6.63 -3.20
CA LEU A 66 11.13 5.80 -2.02
C LEU A 66 9.71 5.26 -1.92
N ALA A 67 8.69 6.08 -2.23
CA ALA A 67 7.31 5.65 -2.20
C ALA A 67 7.02 4.56 -3.26
N ILE A 68 7.53 4.75 -4.49
CA ILE A 68 7.40 3.76 -5.56
C ILE A 68 8.06 2.43 -5.15
N PHE A 69 9.26 2.47 -4.57
CA PHE A 69 9.94 1.26 -4.09
C PHE A 69 9.23 0.60 -2.91
N ASP A 70 8.62 1.38 -2.02
CA ASP A 70 7.83 0.87 -0.89
C ASP A 70 6.60 0.08 -1.38
N ASP A 71 5.90 0.61 -2.38
CA ASP A 71 4.74 -0.03 -2.99
C ASP A 71 5.15 -1.29 -3.76
N LEU A 72 6.22 -1.19 -4.57
CA LEU A 72 6.76 -2.33 -5.31
C LEU A 72 7.20 -3.47 -4.36
N ASP A 73 7.93 -3.14 -3.30
CA ASP A 73 8.40 -4.11 -2.32
C ASP A 73 7.22 -4.78 -1.59
N THR A 74 6.17 -4.02 -1.28
CA THR A 74 4.93 -4.55 -0.69
C THR A 74 4.27 -5.57 -1.62
N ILE A 75 4.09 -5.23 -2.90
CA ILE A 75 3.47 -6.11 -3.89
C ILE A 75 4.32 -7.37 -4.11
N LEU A 76 5.64 -7.22 -4.28
CA LEU A 76 6.54 -8.35 -4.50
C LEU A 76 6.58 -9.31 -3.30
N LEU A 77 6.50 -8.79 -2.07
CA LEU A 77 6.47 -9.61 -0.87
C LEU A 77 5.09 -10.22 -0.58
N MET A 78 4.02 -9.66 -1.14
CA MET A 78 2.70 -10.30 -1.10
C MET A 78 2.67 -11.61 -1.87
N ILE A 79 3.40 -11.72 -2.99
CA ILE A 79 3.42 -12.94 -3.82
C ILE A 79 3.84 -14.19 -3.03
N PRO A 80 5.00 -14.24 -2.35
CA PRO A 80 5.37 -15.41 -1.56
C PRO A 80 4.41 -15.67 -0.39
N LEU A 81 3.80 -14.65 0.20
CA LEU A 81 2.80 -14.85 1.25
C LEU A 81 1.52 -15.48 0.71
N GLN A 82 1.06 -15.06 -0.45
CA GLN A 82 -0.08 -15.68 -1.13
C GLN A 82 0.22 -17.13 -1.51
N ILE A 83 1.46 -17.42 -1.97
CA ILE A 83 1.92 -18.78 -2.20
C ILE A 83 1.83 -19.64 -0.93
N LEU A 84 2.23 -19.07 0.20
CA LEU A 84 2.15 -19.75 1.50
C LEU A 84 0.70 -19.96 1.97
N MET A 85 -0.22 -19.07 1.64
CA MET A 85 -1.64 -19.18 1.98
C MET A 85 -2.36 -20.25 1.17
N ILE A 86 -2.17 -20.25 -0.15
CA ILE A 86 -2.88 -21.13 -1.10
C ILE A 86 -2.18 -22.49 -1.24
N GLY A 87 -0.91 -22.57 -0.85
CA GLY A 87 -0.04 -23.71 -1.09
C GLY A 87 0.73 -23.59 -2.42
N LEU A 88 1.74 -24.44 -2.58
CA LEU A 88 2.58 -24.49 -3.79
C LEU A 88 1.81 -25.16 -4.93
N ARG A 89 1.00 -24.39 -5.63
CA ARG A 89 0.28 -24.84 -6.82
C ARG A 89 0.99 -24.34 -8.09
N TRP A 90 0.96 -25.12 -9.16
CA TRP A 90 1.61 -24.78 -10.43
C TRP A 90 1.12 -23.44 -11.02
N GLN A 91 -0.14 -23.05 -10.71
CA GLN A 91 -0.74 -21.77 -11.12
C GLN A 91 0.06 -20.56 -10.63
N LEU A 92 0.70 -20.68 -9.48
CA LEU A 92 1.53 -19.59 -8.93
C LEU A 92 2.81 -19.38 -9.74
N PHE A 93 3.39 -20.43 -10.30
CA PHE A 93 4.48 -20.29 -11.27
C PHE A 93 4.03 -19.48 -12.48
N VAL A 94 2.82 -19.71 -12.96
CA VAL A 94 2.23 -18.92 -14.07
C VAL A 94 2.11 -17.44 -13.68
N VAL A 95 1.62 -17.14 -12.48
CA VAL A 95 1.52 -15.76 -11.98
C VAL A 95 2.91 -15.11 -11.90
N VAL A 96 3.89 -15.80 -11.31
CA VAL A 96 5.27 -15.30 -11.22
C VAL A 96 5.86 -15.06 -12.62
N VAL A 97 5.67 -16.00 -13.54
CA VAL A 97 6.15 -15.84 -14.93
C VAL A 97 5.46 -14.65 -15.60
N ILE A 98 4.14 -14.50 -15.46
CA ILE A 98 3.40 -13.35 -15.99
C ILE A 98 3.93 -12.03 -15.43
N VAL A 99 4.19 -11.97 -14.12
CA VAL A 99 4.78 -10.79 -13.45
C VAL A 99 6.14 -10.43 -14.04
N PHE A 100 7.05 -11.41 -14.12
CA PHE A 100 8.37 -11.19 -14.70
C PHE A 100 8.29 -10.81 -16.18
N LEU A 101 7.39 -11.41 -16.93
CA LEU A 101 7.17 -11.12 -18.34
C LEU A 101 6.63 -9.70 -18.53
N LEU A 102 5.68 -9.27 -17.68
CA LEU A 102 5.16 -7.91 -17.68
C LEU A 102 6.26 -6.90 -17.33
N LEU A 103 7.05 -7.14 -16.30
CA LEU A 103 8.18 -6.29 -15.93
C LEU A 103 9.22 -6.21 -17.05
N TRP A 104 9.57 -7.33 -17.66
CA TRP A 104 10.51 -7.39 -18.77
C TRP A 104 9.99 -6.69 -20.03
N LEU A 105 8.70 -6.91 -20.36
CA LEU A 105 8.04 -6.26 -21.49
C LEU A 105 7.91 -4.75 -21.25
N GLY A 106 7.56 -4.36 -20.03
CA GLY A 106 7.53 -2.98 -19.58
C GLY A 106 8.87 -2.30 -19.78
N TRP A 107 9.96 -2.94 -19.32
CA TRP A 107 11.30 -2.41 -19.44
C TRP A 107 11.78 -2.35 -20.90
N LYS A 108 11.61 -3.41 -21.68
CA LYS A 108 12.25 -3.54 -23.01
C LYS A 108 11.44 -2.94 -24.17
N LYS A 109 10.13 -3.07 -24.16
CA LYS A 109 9.27 -2.63 -25.28
C LYS A 109 8.47 -1.37 -24.99
N LEU A 110 7.79 -1.31 -23.86
CA LEU A 110 6.88 -0.21 -23.57
C LEU A 110 7.63 1.10 -23.25
N SER A 111 8.86 1.04 -22.72
CA SER A 111 9.69 2.26 -22.54
C SER A 111 10.02 2.99 -23.83
N THR A 112 9.90 2.31 -25.00
CA THR A 112 10.16 2.88 -26.33
C THR A 112 8.92 3.56 -26.92
N TYR A 113 7.72 3.17 -26.51
CA TYR A 113 6.47 3.76 -27.01
C TYR A 113 6.02 4.92 -26.10
N GLU A 114 5.70 6.05 -26.71
CA GLU A 114 5.05 7.16 -26.00
C GLU A 114 3.54 6.84 -25.91
N LEU A 115 3.12 6.24 -24.79
CA LEU A 115 1.72 6.00 -24.50
C LEU A 115 0.98 7.32 -24.29
N ARG A 116 -0.22 7.43 -24.86
CA ARG A 116 -1.09 8.59 -24.62
C ARG A 116 -1.43 8.66 -23.13
N GLN A 117 -1.33 9.89 -22.58
CA GLN A 117 -1.54 10.15 -21.16
C GLN A 117 -2.83 10.94 -20.90
N ASP A 118 -3.71 10.99 -21.91
CA ASP A 118 -5.02 11.60 -21.76
C ASP A 118 -5.85 10.81 -20.73
N TRP A 119 -6.69 11.49 -20.00
CA TRP A 119 -7.60 10.89 -19.02
C TRP A 119 -8.38 9.67 -19.57
N TRP A 120 -8.92 9.79 -20.76
CA TRP A 120 -9.63 8.72 -21.45
C TRP A 120 -8.75 7.53 -21.78
N ALA A 121 -7.48 7.77 -22.13
CA ALA A 121 -6.51 6.71 -22.39
C ALA A 121 -6.17 5.97 -21.09
N ILE A 122 -5.98 6.69 -19.99
CA ILE A 122 -5.71 6.08 -18.65
C ILE A 122 -6.90 5.22 -18.21
N LEU A 123 -8.14 5.72 -18.38
CA LEU A 123 -9.35 4.93 -18.10
C LEU A 123 -9.42 3.68 -18.97
N ALA A 124 -9.16 3.82 -20.28
CA ALA A 124 -9.16 2.69 -21.21
C ALA A 124 -8.12 1.63 -20.80
N TYR A 125 -6.90 2.05 -20.45
CA TYR A 125 -5.86 1.13 -19.95
C TYR A 125 -6.26 0.45 -18.65
N SER A 126 -6.90 1.15 -17.74
CA SER A 126 -7.41 0.58 -16.48
C SER A 126 -8.48 -0.46 -16.73
N VAL A 127 -9.42 -0.19 -17.64
CA VAL A 127 -10.46 -1.14 -18.04
C VAL A 127 -9.86 -2.37 -18.75
N VAL A 128 -8.84 -2.18 -19.60
CA VAL A 128 -8.15 -3.29 -20.26
C VAL A 128 -7.41 -4.15 -19.24
N VAL A 129 -6.67 -3.55 -18.33
CA VAL A 129 -5.95 -4.29 -17.27
C VAL A 129 -6.92 -5.08 -16.40
N PHE A 130 -8.00 -4.44 -15.95
CA PHE A 130 -9.04 -5.10 -15.18
C PHE A 130 -9.72 -6.22 -15.98
N GLY A 131 -10.12 -5.95 -17.24
CA GLY A 131 -10.75 -6.93 -18.11
C GLY A 131 -9.88 -8.15 -18.38
N VAL A 132 -8.58 -7.95 -18.64
CA VAL A 132 -7.63 -9.05 -18.87
C VAL A 132 -7.45 -9.87 -17.60
N THR A 133 -7.28 -9.25 -16.43
CA THR A 133 -7.14 -9.98 -15.16
C THR A 133 -8.40 -10.76 -14.81
N GLN A 134 -9.59 -10.20 -15.03
CA GLN A 134 -10.87 -10.89 -14.83
C GLN A 134 -11.07 -12.02 -15.83
N LEU A 135 -10.70 -11.82 -17.09
CA LEU A 135 -10.79 -12.86 -18.12
C LEU A 135 -9.89 -14.05 -17.76
N VAL A 136 -8.67 -13.81 -17.33
CA VAL A 136 -7.75 -14.88 -16.88
C VAL A 136 -8.34 -15.61 -15.67
N TYR A 137 -8.92 -14.90 -14.71
CA TYR A 137 -9.59 -15.50 -13.56
C TYR A 137 -10.77 -16.39 -14.00
N LEU A 138 -11.68 -15.86 -14.81
CA LEU A 138 -12.85 -16.60 -15.27
C LEU A 138 -12.49 -17.83 -16.11
N LEU A 139 -11.51 -17.69 -17.03
CA LEU A 139 -11.01 -18.82 -17.82
C LEU A 139 -10.35 -19.87 -16.94
N SER A 140 -9.50 -19.47 -15.99
CA SER A 140 -8.87 -20.41 -15.09
C SER A 140 -9.88 -21.11 -14.18
N LYS A 141 -10.89 -20.41 -13.71
CA LYS A 141 -12.01 -20.99 -12.94
C LYS A 141 -12.81 -21.99 -13.78
N TYR A 142 -13.07 -21.67 -15.05
CA TYR A 142 -13.81 -22.55 -15.96
C TYR A 142 -13.05 -23.85 -16.25
N TYR A 143 -11.73 -23.77 -16.52
CA TYR A 143 -10.93 -24.93 -16.89
C TYR A 143 -10.41 -25.75 -15.69
N PHE A 144 -10.16 -25.12 -14.56
CA PHE A 144 -9.49 -25.76 -13.40
C PHE A 144 -10.36 -25.82 -12.14
N GLY A 145 -11.59 -25.31 -12.20
CA GLY A 145 -12.51 -25.23 -11.06
C GLY A 145 -12.14 -24.15 -10.05
N GLU A 146 -12.90 -24.06 -8.96
CA GLU A 146 -12.69 -23.01 -7.94
C GLU A 146 -11.35 -23.12 -7.24
N GLU A 147 -10.91 -24.35 -6.95
CA GLU A 147 -9.61 -24.60 -6.30
C GLU A 147 -8.39 -24.34 -7.19
N GLY A 148 -8.58 -24.32 -8.51
CA GLY A 148 -7.52 -24.10 -9.51
C GLY A 148 -7.51 -22.70 -10.09
N SER A 149 -8.38 -21.79 -9.65
CA SER A 149 -8.49 -20.46 -10.22
C SER A 149 -7.24 -19.62 -9.98
N ILE A 150 -6.78 -18.93 -11.04
CA ILE A 150 -5.61 -18.04 -10.99
C ILE A 150 -6.09 -16.63 -10.69
N HIS A 151 -5.82 -16.14 -9.49
CA HIS A 151 -6.05 -14.74 -9.14
C HIS A 151 -4.79 -13.91 -9.43
N ILE A 152 -4.82 -13.12 -10.50
CA ILE A 152 -3.81 -12.09 -10.75
C ILE A 152 -4.31 -10.79 -10.13
N GLU A 153 -3.56 -10.24 -9.20
CA GLU A 153 -3.90 -8.94 -8.62
C GLU A 153 -3.77 -7.84 -9.68
N VAL A 154 -4.85 -7.08 -9.84
CA VAL A 154 -4.93 -5.95 -10.78
C VAL A 154 -3.86 -4.88 -10.49
N LEU A 155 -3.46 -4.77 -9.23
CA LEU A 155 -2.51 -3.76 -8.75
C LEU A 155 -1.15 -3.89 -9.44
N LEU A 156 -0.66 -5.11 -9.67
CA LEU A 156 0.65 -5.34 -10.25
C LEU A 156 0.74 -4.96 -11.74
N PRO A 157 -0.16 -5.42 -12.64
CA PRO A 157 -0.16 -4.95 -14.03
C PRO A 157 -0.38 -3.45 -14.14
N ALA A 158 -1.24 -2.86 -13.31
CA ALA A 158 -1.46 -1.43 -13.27
C ALA A 158 -0.20 -0.66 -12.87
N PHE A 159 0.55 -1.16 -11.87
CA PHE A 159 1.82 -0.60 -11.44
C PHE A 159 2.88 -0.64 -12.56
N VAL A 160 3.03 -1.79 -13.23
CA VAL A 160 3.95 -1.93 -14.36
C VAL A 160 3.60 -0.95 -15.48
N LEU A 161 2.31 -0.81 -15.80
CA LEU A 161 1.84 0.16 -16.78
C LEU A 161 2.20 1.59 -16.37
N GLY A 162 1.95 1.95 -15.11
CA GLY A 162 2.28 3.27 -14.56
C GLY A 162 3.79 3.59 -14.62
N MET A 163 4.67 2.60 -14.35
CA MET A 163 6.12 2.79 -14.45
C MET A 163 6.60 3.06 -15.88
N VAL A 164 5.91 2.52 -16.86
CA VAL A 164 6.28 2.66 -18.27
C VAL A 164 5.82 3.98 -18.85
N MET A 165 4.77 4.59 -18.27
CA MET A 165 4.26 5.87 -18.71
C MET A 165 5.26 6.99 -18.42
N LYS A 166 5.83 7.60 -19.44
CA LYS A 166 6.68 8.79 -19.29
C LYS A 166 5.82 9.98 -18.90
N THR A 167 5.98 10.48 -17.69
CA THR A 167 5.21 11.61 -17.14
C THR A 167 5.62 12.92 -17.85
N ARG A 168 5.02 13.23 -18.98
CA ARG A 168 5.14 14.53 -19.65
C ARG A 168 3.91 15.43 -19.47
N HIS A 169 2.81 14.87 -18.97
CA HIS A 169 1.54 15.57 -18.88
C HIS A 169 1.45 16.37 -17.58
N VAL A 170 1.06 17.63 -17.69
CA VAL A 170 0.70 18.46 -16.52
C VAL A 170 -0.78 18.21 -16.26
N GLU A 171 -1.08 17.55 -15.16
CA GLU A 171 -2.45 17.24 -14.75
C GLU A 171 -3.33 18.50 -14.74
N SER A 172 -4.43 18.45 -15.45
CA SER A 172 -5.45 19.49 -15.43
C SER A 172 -6.16 19.52 -14.07
N ARG A 173 -6.80 20.63 -13.75
CA ARG A 173 -7.59 20.77 -12.50
C ARG A 173 -8.71 19.72 -12.43
N GLY A 174 -9.35 19.42 -13.56
CA GLY A 174 -10.40 18.41 -13.67
C GLY A 174 -9.89 17.00 -13.40
N GLU A 175 -8.75 16.63 -13.97
CA GLU A 175 -8.11 15.32 -13.76
C GLU A 175 -7.75 15.09 -12.29
N ARG A 176 -7.24 16.12 -11.62
CA ARG A 176 -6.93 16.04 -10.19
C ARG A 176 -8.18 15.87 -9.33
N MET A 177 -9.28 16.55 -9.67
CA MET A 177 -10.56 16.39 -8.96
C MET A 177 -11.11 14.97 -9.18
N ALA A 178 -11.06 14.46 -10.42
CA ALA A 178 -11.50 13.12 -10.74
C ALA A 178 -10.66 12.05 -10.02
N ALA A 179 -9.33 12.17 -10.02
CA ALA A 179 -8.45 11.26 -9.29
C ALA A 179 -8.74 11.27 -7.78
N SER A 180 -8.96 12.45 -7.19
CA SER A 180 -9.34 12.56 -5.77
C SER A 180 -10.71 11.93 -5.51
N GLY A 181 -11.67 12.10 -6.40
CA GLY A 181 -13.01 11.49 -6.32
C GLY A 181 -12.94 9.97 -6.38
N ILE A 182 -12.14 9.41 -7.28
CA ILE A 182 -11.92 7.95 -7.40
C ILE A 182 -11.26 7.41 -6.13
N SER A 183 -10.22 8.09 -5.63
CA SER A 183 -9.55 7.68 -4.37
C SER A 183 -10.52 7.71 -3.18
N PHE A 184 -11.36 8.73 -3.09
CA PHE A 184 -12.39 8.83 -2.06
C PHE A 184 -13.41 7.69 -2.19
N LEU A 185 -13.94 7.45 -3.40
CA LEU A 185 -14.88 6.36 -3.65
C LEU A 185 -14.28 5.00 -3.31
N PHE A 186 -13.02 4.76 -3.69
CA PHE A 186 -12.30 3.54 -3.35
C PHE A 186 -12.20 3.35 -1.84
N MET A 187 -11.77 4.37 -1.10
CA MET A 187 -11.65 4.30 0.36
C MET A 187 -13.03 4.11 1.03
N PHE A 188 -14.08 4.73 0.50
CA PHE A 188 -15.45 4.55 0.96
C PHE A 188 -15.94 3.10 0.75
N LEU A 189 -15.71 2.53 -0.43
CA LEU A 189 -16.05 1.14 -0.75
C LEU A 189 -15.27 0.14 0.12
N VAL A 190 -13.97 0.39 0.33
CA VAL A 190 -13.16 -0.41 1.26
C VAL A 190 -13.75 -0.33 2.67
N GLY A 191 -14.12 0.86 3.15
CA GLY A 191 -14.78 1.03 4.44
C GLY A 191 -16.10 0.27 4.54
N LEU A 192 -16.91 0.27 3.49
CA LEU A 192 -18.18 -0.50 3.44
C LEU A 192 -17.96 -2.02 3.41
N SER A 193 -16.87 -2.48 2.82
CA SER A 193 -16.53 -3.91 2.78
C SER A 193 -15.93 -4.43 4.09
N MET A 194 -15.61 -3.54 5.02
CA MET A 194 -15.10 -3.93 6.34
C MET A 194 -16.20 -4.58 7.18
N PRO A 195 -15.91 -5.69 7.88
CA PRO A 195 -16.87 -6.30 8.78
C PRO A 195 -17.25 -5.31 9.89
N LEU A 196 -18.54 -5.30 10.24
CA LEU A 196 -19.04 -4.51 11.37
C LEU A 196 -18.47 -5.06 12.68
N PHE A 197 -17.52 -4.37 13.28
CA PHE A 197 -16.92 -4.77 14.57
C PHE A 197 -17.84 -4.56 15.77
N ILE A 198 -18.94 -3.82 15.60
CA ILE A 198 -19.92 -3.53 16.66
C ILE A 198 -20.87 -4.72 16.78
N GLY A 199 -20.72 -5.52 17.83
CA GLY A 199 -21.57 -6.68 18.10
C GLY A 199 -21.04 -8.02 17.63
N MET A 200 -19.82 -8.12 17.13
CA MET A 200 -19.16 -9.40 16.86
C MET A 200 -18.82 -10.12 18.17
N THR A 201 -19.82 -10.73 18.78
CA THR A 201 -19.64 -11.96 19.50
C THR A 201 -19.35 -13.04 18.46
N ALA A 202 -18.32 -13.81 18.66
CA ALA A 202 -17.59 -14.69 17.76
C ALA A 202 -18.35 -15.79 16.98
N THR A 203 -19.56 -15.54 16.50
CA THR A 203 -20.44 -16.64 16.05
C THR A 203 -20.97 -16.59 14.61
N THR A 204 -20.83 -15.51 13.86
CA THR A 204 -21.47 -15.49 12.54
C THR A 204 -20.74 -14.61 11.53
N GLY A 205 -19.75 -15.14 10.87
CA GLY A 205 -19.17 -14.54 9.69
C GLY A 205 -18.22 -15.49 8.99
N GLU A 206 -18.10 -15.40 7.70
CA GLU A 206 -17.14 -16.14 6.86
C GLU A 206 -15.69 -16.01 7.35
N ALA A 207 -15.37 -14.96 8.13
CA ALA A 207 -14.10 -14.77 8.84
C ALA A 207 -13.81 -15.80 9.93
N ALA A 208 -14.80 -16.60 10.36
CA ALA A 208 -14.61 -17.67 11.34
C ALA A 208 -13.91 -18.92 10.77
N SER A 209 -13.70 -18.99 9.46
CA SER A 209 -13.01 -20.11 8.83
C SER A 209 -11.48 -20.03 8.93
N SER A 210 -10.91 -18.86 9.24
CA SER A 210 -9.48 -18.67 9.42
C SER A 210 -9.02 -19.02 10.83
N VAL A 211 -7.75 -19.37 10.98
CA VAL A 211 -7.15 -19.66 12.31
C VAL A 211 -7.15 -18.41 13.18
N THR A 212 -6.84 -17.24 12.61
CA THR A 212 -6.88 -15.96 13.32
C THR A 212 -8.31 -15.55 13.69
N GLY A 213 -9.31 -15.95 12.90
CA GLY A 213 -10.72 -15.74 13.20
C GLY A 213 -11.23 -16.54 14.40
N SER A 214 -10.58 -17.68 14.72
CA SER A 214 -10.92 -18.52 15.89
C SER A 214 -10.38 -18.00 17.23
N GLN A 215 -9.51 -16.96 17.20
CA GLN A 215 -8.96 -16.37 18.42
C GLN A 215 -10.04 -15.58 19.20
N PRO A 216 -10.01 -15.65 20.54
CA PRO A 216 -10.93 -14.85 21.35
C PRO A 216 -10.66 -13.36 21.12
N MET A 217 -11.74 -12.58 21.03
CA MET A 217 -11.63 -11.13 20.89
C MET A 217 -10.98 -10.52 22.13
N MET A 218 -9.99 -9.69 21.91
CA MET A 218 -9.31 -8.92 22.95
C MET A 218 -10.23 -7.82 23.48
N SER A 219 -10.02 -7.40 24.74
CA SER A 219 -10.73 -6.24 25.28
C SER A 219 -10.36 -4.97 24.47
N TRP A 220 -11.29 -4.02 24.37
CA TRP A 220 -11.08 -2.79 23.61
C TRP A 220 -9.86 -1.97 24.08
N GLY A 221 -9.55 -2.02 25.39
CA GLY A 221 -8.34 -1.37 25.92
C GLY A 221 -7.06 -1.99 25.39
N VAL A 222 -7.01 -3.31 25.29
CA VAL A 222 -5.87 -4.05 24.73
C VAL A 222 -5.74 -3.79 23.22
N ILE A 223 -6.87 -3.80 22.50
CA ILE A 223 -6.89 -3.46 21.07
C ILE A 223 -6.35 -2.04 20.85
N ALA A 224 -6.83 -1.05 21.58
CA ALA A 224 -6.34 0.33 21.49
C ALA A 224 -4.85 0.44 21.78
N PHE A 225 -4.34 -0.26 22.79
CA PHE A 225 -2.91 -0.33 23.09
C PHE A 225 -2.12 -0.87 21.89
N HIS A 226 -2.53 -1.99 21.30
CA HIS A 226 -1.87 -2.58 20.14
C HIS A 226 -1.94 -1.68 18.91
N VAL A 227 -3.06 -1.00 18.68
CA VAL A 227 -3.21 -0.02 17.59
C VAL A 227 -2.18 1.10 17.71
N VAL A 228 -1.99 1.65 18.91
CA VAL A 228 -0.97 2.69 19.14
C VAL A 228 0.44 2.14 18.92
N ILE A 229 0.76 0.98 19.47
CA ILE A 229 2.10 0.36 19.32
C ILE A 229 2.39 0.05 17.86
N VAL A 230 1.46 -0.57 17.12
CA VAL A 230 1.65 -0.90 15.69
C VAL A 230 1.81 0.38 14.87
N SER A 231 1.04 1.43 15.17
CA SER A 231 1.17 2.74 14.52
C SER A 231 2.56 3.33 14.77
N LEU A 232 3.03 3.35 16.02
CA LEU A 232 4.36 3.83 16.38
C LEU A 232 5.46 3.04 15.69
N LEU A 233 5.43 1.71 15.74
CA LEU A 233 6.42 0.84 15.11
C LEU A 233 6.47 1.04 13.60
N SER A 234 5.30 1.18 12.97
CA SER A 234 5.17 1.42 11.53
C SER A 234 5.81 2.75 11.12
N ASN A 235 5.67 3.79 11.93
CA ASN A 235 6.20 5.12 11.64
C ASN A 235 7.68 5.22 12.01
N LEU A 236 8.11 4.67 13.17
CA LEU A 236 9.51 4.64 13.57
C LEU A 236 10.40 3.93 12.53
N GLY A 237 9.91 2.85 11.97
CA GLY A 237 10.63 2.17 10.90
C GLY A 237 10.88 3.05 9.67
N LYS A 238 9.97 3.96 9.34
CA LYS A 238 10.11 4.91 8.22
C LYS A 238 10.98 6.13 8.53
N LEU A 239 11.50 6.27 9.74
CA LEU A 239 12.55 7.25 10.05
C LEU A 239 13.94 6.85 9.52
N PHE A 240 14.10 5.60 9.11
CA PHE A 240 15.39 5.07 8.68
C PHE A 240 16.09 5.88 7.55
N PRO A 241 15.42 6.42 6.52
CA PRO A 241 16.04 7.25 5.51
C PRO A 241 16.78 8.48 6.07
N MET A 242 16.36 8.99 7.24
CA MET A 242 17.01 10.11 7.90
C MET A 242 18.49 9.85 8.20
N PHE A 243 18.88 8.60 8.43
CA PHE A 243 20.25 8.23 8.80
C PHE A 243 21.17 8.06 7.59
N PHE A 244 20.62 7.87 6.38
CA PHE A 244 21.40 7.64 5.17
C PHE A 244 21.85 8.93 4.48
N TYR A 245 21.00 9.95 4.45
CA TYR A 245 21.29 11.19 3.71
C TYR A 245 22.02 12.22 4.57
N ARG A 246 23.18 11.84 5.16
CA ARG A 246 23.93 12.69 6.10
C ARG A 246 24.52 13.96 5.46
N ASP A 247 24.60 14.01 4.16
CA ASP A 247 25.02 15.17 3.34
C ASP A 247 23.98 16.30 3.31
N ARG A 248 22.75 16.04 3.80
CA ARG A 248 21.64 16.98 3.80
C ARG A 248 21.30 17.51 5.19
N LYS A 249 20.67 18.72 5.22
CA LYS A 249 20.21 19.32 6.47
C LYS A 249 19.24 18.38 7.21
N LEU A 250 19.30 18.37 8.53
CA LEU A 250 18.45 17.51 9.37
C LEU A 250 16.96 17.73 9.11
N SER A 251 16.56 19.00 8.90
CA SER A 251 15.17 19.35 8.56
C SER A 251 14.68 18.72 7.27
N GLU A 252 15.54 18.64 6.24
CA GLU A 252 15.24 18.02 4.95
C GLU A 252 15.10 16.51 5.08
N ARG A 253 16.01 15.87 5.83
CA ARG A 253 15.96 14.42 6.12
C ARG A 253 14.75 14.02 6.95
N LEU A 254 14.40 14.84 7.96
CA LEU A 254 13.20 14.64 8.76
C LEU A 254 11.93 14.82 7.92
N ALA A 255 11.88 15.86 7.08
CA ALA A 255 10.74 16.06 6.19
C ALA A 255 10.56 14.88 5.22
N LEU A 256 11.66 14.36 4.66
CA LEU A 256 11.66 13.16 3.82
C LEU A 256 11.05 11.96 4.59
N SER A 257 11.55 11.69 5.79
CA SER A 257 11.15 10.52 6.59
C SER A 257 9.71 10.63 7.09
N ILE A 258 9.29 11.80 7.59
CA ILE A 258 7.92 12.05 8.04
C ILE A 258 6.95 11.99 6.85
N GLY A 259 7.38 12.42 5.67
CA GLY A 259 6.59 12.29 4.45
C GLY A 259 6.24 10.83 4.14
N MET A 260 7.11 9.89 4.46
CA MET A 260 6.85 8.47 4.29
C MET A 260 5.87 7.87 5.32
N PHE A 261 5.42 8.63 6.33
CA PHE A 261 4.43 8.15 7.32
C PHE A 261 3.01 8.13 6.77
N THR A 262 2.75 8.85 5.67
CA THR A 262 1.42 8.93 5.09
C THR A 262 0.94 7.54 4.65
N ARG A 263 -0.28 7.18 5.05
CA ARG A 263 -0.94 5.92 4.70
C ARG A 263 -2.16 6.22 3.84
N GLY A 264 -2.58 5.24 3.04
CA GLY A 264 -3.73 5.45 2.16
C GLY A 264 -4.19 4.17 1.47
N GLU A 265 -4.51 4.33 0.21
CA GLU A 265 -5.20 3.38 -0.64
C GLU A 265 -4.51 2.01 -0.74
N VAL A 266 -3.19 1.96 -0.84
CA VAL A 266 -2.48 0.68 -0.99
C VAL A 266 -2.56 -0.16 0.29
N GLY A 267 -2.45 0.48 1.47
CA GLY A 267 -2.63 -0.21 2.75
C GLY A 267 -4.05 -0.76 2.92
N ALA A 268 -5.05 0.01 2.49
CA ALA A 268 -6.44 -0.46 2.45
C ALA A 268 -6.61 -1.64 1.49
N GLY A 269 -5.95 -1.61 0.32
CA GLY A 269 -5.94 -2.71 -0.64
C GLY A 269 -5.39 -4.01 -0.04
N VAL A 270 -4.31 -3.95 0.74
CA VAL A 270 -3.75 -5.12 1.45
C VAL A 270 -4.76 -5.72 2.43
N ILE A 271 -5.47 -4.87 3.19
CA ILE A 271 -6.52 -5.34 4.10
C ILE A 271 -7.67 -5.97 3.31
N PHE A 272 -8.06 -5.38 2.19
CA PHE A 272 -9.10 -5.93 1.33
C PHE A 272 -8.72 -7.32 0.79
N ILE A 273 -7.47 -7.51 0.38
CA ILE A 273 -6.93 -8.81 -0.03
C ILE A 273 -7.01 -9.82 1.14
N ALA A 274 -6.62 -9.40 2.35
CA ALA A 274 -6.71 -10.26 3.53
C ALA A 274 -8.15 -10.70 3.80
N LEU A 275 -9.13 -9.80 3.64
CA LEU A 275 -10.55 -10.14 3.73
C LEU A 275 -10.98 -11.13 2.65
N GLY A 276 -10.45 -11.01 1.43
CA GLY A 276 -10.69 -11.97 0.34
C GLY A 276 -10.20 -13.39 0.66
N TYR A 277 -9.21 -13.53 1.55
CA TYR A 277 -8.77 -14.81 2.11
C TYR A 277 -9.55 -15.21 3.38
N SER A 278 -10.66 -14.56 3.66
CA SER A 278 -11.48 -14.77 4.87
C SER A 278 -10.67 -14.66 6.17
N LEU A 279 -9.63 -13.82 6.18
CA LEU A 279 -8.86 -13.57 7.40
C LEU A 279 -9.69 -12.75 8.40
N GLY A 280 -9.54 -13.05 9.67
CA GLY A 280 -10.35 -12.44 10.72
C GLY A 280 -9.56 -12.24 12.03
N GLY A 281 -10.30 -12.20 13.13
CA GLY A 281 -9.72 -12.13 14.47
C GLY A 281 -9.17 -10.76 14.88
N PRO A 282 -8.55 -10.68 16.07
CA PRO A 282 -8.05 -9.43 16.64
C PRO A 282 -7.01 -8.74 15.78
N ALA A 283 -6.16 -9.51 15.06
CA ALA A 283 -5.12 -8.96 14.20
C ALA A 283 -5.69 -8.13 13.04
N LEU A 284 -6.81 -8.57 12.44
CA LEU A 284 -7.51 -7.80 11.41
C LEU A 284 -8.07 -6.49 11.97
N VAL A 285 -8.74 -6.55 13.13
CA VAL A 285 -9.31 -5.37 13.80
C VAL A 285 -8.22 -4.34 14.10
N ILE A 286 -7.10 -4.79 14.67
CA ILE A 286 -5.94 -3.94 14.98
C ILE A 286 -5.38 -3.32 13.68
N SER A 287 -5.28 -4.10 12.60
CA SER A 287 -4.78 -3.61 11.31
C SER A 287 -5.66 -2.50 10.75
N VAL A 288 -6.97 -2.70 10.74
CA VAL A 288 -7.95 -1.71 10.27
C VAL A 288 -7.91 -0.44 11.10
N LEU A 289 -7.99 -0.57 12.43
CA LEU A 289 -7.98 0.59 13.33
C LEU A 289 -6.64 1.34 13.26
N THR A 290 -5.52 0.63 13.09
CA THR A 290 -4.21 1.25 12.88
C THR A 290 -4.16 2.02 11.56
N LEU A 291 -4.75 1.50 10.48
CA LEU A 291 -4.86 2.22 9.21
C LEU A 291 -5.67 3.49 9.38
N VAL A 292 -6.85 3.41 10.02
CA VAL A 292 -7.71 4.56 10.29
C VAL A 292 -6.97 5.62 11.13
N LEU A 293 -6.29 5.21 12.20
CA LEU A 293 -5.50 6.11 13.03
C LEU A 293 -4.42 6.82 12.21
N ASN A 294 -3.67 6.10 11.38
CA ASN A 294 -2.63 6.69 10.54
C ASN A 294 -3.21 7.60 9.44
N LEU A 295 -4.40 7.31 8.90
CA LEU A 295 -5.09 8.23 8.00
C LEU A 295 -5.42 9.56 8.67
N VAL A 296 -5.92 9.53 9.90
CA VAL A 296 -6.19 10.74 10.69
C VAL A 296 -4.89 11.49 10.97
N LEU A 297 -3.83 10.78 11.38
CA LEU A 297 -2.51 11.37 11.65
C LEU A 297 -1.83 11.90 10.39
N THR A 298 -2.20 11.44 9.21
CA THR A 298 -1.63 11.92 7.93
C THR A 298 -1.77 13.43 7.78
N GLY A 299 -2.88 14.03 8.21
CA GLY A 299 -3.06 15.49 8.22
C GLY A 299 -1.98 16.20 9.05
N ILE A 300 -1.64 15.67 10.23
CA ILE A 300 -0.59 16.19 11.10
C ILE A 300 0.78 16.04 10.45
N PHE A 301 1.07 14.87 9.85
CA PHE A 301 2.33 14.61 9.16
C PHE A 301 2.55 15.58 7.99
N VAL A 302 1.51 15.84 7.21
CA VAL A 302 1.53 16.82 6.11
C VAL A 302 1.89 18.22 6.61
N VAL A 303 1.30 18.67 7.73
CA VAL A 303 1.63 19.97 8.35
C VAL A 303 3.09 19.99 8.82
N TRP A 304 3.60 18.93 9.41
CA TRP A 304 5.00 18.86 9.84
C TRP A 304 5.96 18.88 8.66
N VAL A 305 5.70 18.10 7.62
CA VAL A 305 6.50 18.12 6.38
C VAL A 305 6.51 19.51 5.78
N LYS A 306 5.36 20.18 5.68
CA LYS A 306 5.26 21.58 5.22
C LYS A 306 6.15 22.52 6.05
N LYS A 307 6.05 22.45 7.37
CA LYS A 307 6.83 23.31 8.28
C LYS A 307 8.34 23.07 8.16
N LEU A 308 8.76 21.83 8.03
CA LEU A 308 10.17 21.47 7.85
C LEU A 308 10.71 21.86 6.47
N ALA A 309 9.89 21.67 5.42
CA ALA A 309 10.25 22.09 4.07
C ALA A 309 10.44 23.60 3.95
N LEU A 310 9.52 24.38 4.52
CA LEU A 310 9.62 25.85 4.55
C LEU A 310 10.83 26.37 5.36
N ARG A 311 11.32 25.62 6.34
CA ARG A 311 12.55 25.96 7.07
C ARG A 311 13.83 25.66 6.28
N THR A 312 13.73 24.77 5.30
CA THR A 312 14.89 24.29 4.54
C THR A 312 15.09 25.05 3.25
N TYR A 313 13.99 25.31 2.55
CA TYR A 313 13.97 26.02 1.28
C TYR A 313 13.56 27.47 1.53
N ALA A 314 14.49 28.41 1.28
CA ALA A 314 14.22 29.83 1.45
C ALA A 314 13.16 30.32 0.45
N PRO A 315 12.41 31.41 0.76
CA PRO A 315 11.40 31.97 -0.15
C PRO A 315 11.95 32.32 -1.55
N GLU A 316 13.20 32.70 -1.65
CA GLU A 316 13.87 33.08 -2.92
C GLU A 316 14.04 31.88 -3.89
N GLU A 317 14.19 30.65 -3.40
CA GLU A 317 14.17 29.45 -4.25
C GLU A 317 12.78 29.14 -4.83
N PHE A 318 11.71 29.67 -4.19
CA PHE A 318 10.34 29.55 -4.70
C PHE A 318 10.09 30.44 -5.93
N ASP A 319 10.75 31.61 -6.01
CA ASP A 319 10.55 32.57 -7.09
C ASP A 319 11.50 32.36 -8.27
N ALA A 320 12.72 31.91 -8.04
CA ALA A 320 13.70 31.61 -9.12
C ALA A 320 13.21 30.49 -10.09
N VAL A 321 12.27 29.65 -9.65
CA VAL A 321 11.64 28.60 -10.47
C VAL A 321 10.51 29.14 -11.35
N SER A 322 9.97 30.32 -11.07
CA SER A 322 8.89 30.94 -11.86
C SER A 322 9.39 31.73 -13.06
N THR A 323 10.68 32.07 -13.10
CA THR A 323 11.27 32.98 -14.11
C THR A 323 11.93 32.27 -15.28
N ILE A 324 12.04 30.92 -15.26
CA ILE A 324 12.51 30.14 -16.40
C ILE A 324 11.29 29.45 -17.03
N ARG A 325 10.62 30.19 -17.89
CA ARG A 325 9.67 29.70 -18.90
C ARG A 325 10.39 29.14 -20.08
#